data_5b42f18f70102ad1ca7b5799e5c21b0a
#
_entry.id   5b42f18f70102ad1ca7b5799e5c21b0a
#
_cell.length_a   1.000
_cell.length_b   1.000
_cell.length_c   1.000
_cell.angle_alpha   90.00
_cell.angle_beta   90.00
_cell.angle_gamma   90.00
#
_symmetry.space_group_name_H-M   'P 1'
#
loop_
_entity.id
_entity.type
_entity.pdbx_description
1 polymer ?
#
loop_
_entity_poly.entity_id
_entity_poly.type
_entity_poly.pdbx_seq_one_letter_code
_entity_poly.pdbx_strand_id
1 'polypeptide(L)'
;MFALEPGETGPVLARWGRALRQAHGPLRGVVVMSPHWMSHGVEVMTGATPSTWHDFGGFPPALYELQYPAPGAPQLAQEVMDRLQAAGIAATANAQRPFDHGAWVPLMHLLPDADLPVVQLSLPASAGPAETHALGAALAALRDEGVLIVGSGSMTHNLAEFRGGTGEATVRVDDAVQALRSQDGLQDDHAVGGSSASSPYVQDFSRWIESRLQAQDLPALLDYRARAPSARRAHPSEEHFMPLYFAQGAAGATARPRYLSREVMYSILAMDAMAFEDAQAA
;
A
#
# COMPACT_ATOMS: atom_id res chain seq x y z
N MET A 1 10.44 0.67 -9.69
CA MET A 1 9.77 0.10 -10.86
C MET A 1 8.30 0.46 -10.89
N PHE A 2 7.44 0.10 -9.93
CA PHE A 2 6.00 0.46 -9.96
C PHE A 2 5.70 1.96 -10.20
N ALA A 3 6.54 2.87 -9.76
CA ALA A 3 6.38 4.30 -10.01
C ALA A 3 6.48 4.71 -11.50
N LEU A 4 7.36 4.07 -12.26
CA LEU A 4 7.54 4.33 -13.69
C LEU A 4 6.79 3.32 -14.57
N GLU A 5 6.61 2.10 -14.07
CA GLU A 5 5.95 1.00 -14.78
C GLU A 5 4.79 0.49 -13.90
N PRO A 6 3.69 1.25 -13.83
CA PRO A 6 2.62 0.97 -12.86
C PRO A 6 1.74 -0.22 -13.24
N GLY A 7 2.05 -0.93 -14.32
CA GLY A 7 1.28 -2.09 -14.79
C GLY A 7 -0.20 -1.78 -14.98
N GLU A 8 -1.04 -2.73 -14.65
CA GLU A 8 -2.50 -2.54 -14.65
C GLU A 8 -2.99 -1.81 -13.40
N THR A 9 -2.27 -1.93 -12.29
CA THR A 9 -2.67 -1.41 -10.97
C THR A 9 -2.64 0.12 -10.93
N GLY A 10 -1.64 0.77 -11.51
CA GLY A 10 -1.54 2.24 -11.48
C GLY A 10 -2.73 2.94 -12.15
N PRO A 11 -3.08 2.64 -13.42
CA PRO A 11 -4.27 3.18 -14.07
C PRO A 11 -5.57 2.89 -13.31
N VAL A 12 -5.68 1.71 -12.67
CA VAL A 12 -6.83 1.36 -11.82
C VAL A 12 -6.91 2.28 -10.62
N LEU A 13 -5.80 2.50 -9.89
CA LEU A 13 -5.75 3.42 -8.75
C LEU A 13 -6.15 4.83 -9.17
N ALA A 14 -5.65 5.32 -10.31
CA ALA A 14 -5.99 6.65 -10.81
C ALA A 14 -7.49 6.80 -11.14
N ARG A 15 -8.10 5.78 -11.73
CA ARG A 15 -9.56 5.79 -11.98
C ARG A 15 -10.35 5.76 -10.67
N TRP A 16 -9.93 4.92 -9.72
CA TRP A 16 -10.60 4.81 -8.44
C TRP A 16 -10.48 6.08 -7.61
N GLY A 17 -9.32 6.72 -7.58
CA GLY A 17 -9.11 8.00 -6.88
C GLY A 17 -10.03 9.12 -7.40
N ARG A 18 -10.19 9.19 -8.74
CA ARG A 18 -11.16 10.13 -9.33
C ARG A 18 -12.61 9.80 -8.95
N ALA A 19 -12.99 8.52 -9.02
CA ALA A 19 -14.34 8.08 -8.63
C ALA A 19 -14.62 8.34 -7.15
N LEU A 20 -13.65 8.13 -6.28
CA LEU A 20 -13.75 8.40 -4.85
C LEU A 20 -14.07 9.88 -4.59
N ARG A 21 -13.30 10.80 -5.21
CA ARG A 21 -13.52 12.24 -5.10
C ARG A 21 -14.91 12.66 -5.60
N GLN A 22 -15.38 12.04 -6.67
CA GLN A 22 -16.71 12.32 -7.23
C GLN A 22 -17.84 11.83 -6.31
N ALA A 23 -17.67 10.66 -5.70
CA ALA A 23 -18.69 10.04 -4.86
C ALA A 23 -18.82 10.70 -3.48
N HIS A 24 -17.69 11.10 -2.87
CA HIS A 24 -17.65 11.56 -1.49
C HIS A 24 -17.39 13.09 -1.34
N GLY A 25 -17.22 13.80 -2.47
CA GLY A 25 -16.89 15.22 -2.43
C GLY A 25 -15.44 15.48 -1.98
N PRO A 26 -15.16 16.68 -1.46
CA PRO A 26 -13.80 17.06 -1.07
C PRO A 26 -13.33 16.24 0.12
N LEU A 27 -12.27 15.46 -0.10
CA LEU A 27 -11.58 14.76 0.98
C LEU A 27 -10.80 15.76 1.83
N ARG A 28 -10.72 15.50 3.13
CA ARG A 28 -10.02 16.35 4.10
C ARG A 28 -8.53 16.07 4.18
N GLY A 29 -8.12 14.84 3.85
CA GLY A 29 -6.73 14.40 3.86
C GLY A 29 -6.60 12.89 3.76
N VAL A 30 -5.37 12.44 3.88
CA VAL A 30 -4.99 11.02 3.82
C VAL A 30 -4.19 10.66 5.07
N VAL A 31 -4.48 9.50 5.65
CA VAL A 31 -3.60 8.84 6.62
C VAL A 31 -3.08 7.56 5.98
N VAL A 32 -1.75 7.41 5.86
CA VAL A 32 -1.12 6.27 5.21
C VAL A 32 -0.16 5.55 6.15
N MET A 33 -0.21 4.21 6.16
CA MET A 33 0.80 3.35 6.77
C MET A 33 1.59 2.62 5.69
N SER A 34 2.92 2.64 5.80
CA SER A 34 3.87 1.96 4.92
C SER A 34 4.80 1.06 5.73
N PRO A 35 5.24 -0.11 5.19
CA PRO A 35 6.23 -0.97 5.83
C PRO A 35 7.63 -0.37 5.91
N HIS A 36 7.88 0.72 5.18
CA HIS A 36 9.19 1.38 5.11
C HIS A 36 9.45 2.37 6.24
N TRP A 37 8.46 2.57 7.11
CA TRP A 37 8.65 3.30 8.35
C TRP A 37 8.36 2.41 9.56
N MET A 38 9.33 1.58 9.91
CA MET A 38 9.29 0.82 11.15
C MET A 38 9.90 1.61 12.31
N SER A 39 9.29 1.53 13.48
CA SER A 39 9.70 2.27 14.70
C SER A 39 9.53 1.41 15.95
N HIS A 40 10.07 1.84 17.09
CA HIS A 40 9.89 1.12 18.36
C HIS A 40 8.48 1.25 18.93
N GLY A 41 7.84 2.39 18.75
CA GLY A 41 6.45 2.66 19.12
C GLY A 41 5.75 3.32 17.95
N VAL A 42 4.54 3.80 18.15
CA VAL A 42 3.81 4.52 17.09
C VAL A 42 4.39 5.94 16.96
N GLU A 43 4.80 6.28 15.74
CA GLU A 43 5.17 7.64 15.38
C GLU A 43 4.20 8.20 14.34
N VAL A 44 3.90 9.48 14.42
CA VAL A 44 3.01 10.20 13.50
C VAL A 44 3.79 11.34 12.85
N MET A 45 3.80 11.39 11.53
CA MET A 45 4.41 12.48 10.78
C MET A 45 3.62 13.77 10.98
N THR A 46 4.28 14.81 11.52
CA THR A 46 3.66 16.10 11.85
C THR A 46 4.22 17.28 11.05
N GLY A 47 5.21 17.04 10.17
CA GLY A 47 5.77 18.08 9.31
C GLY A 47 4.74 18.65 8.33
N ALA A 48 4.76 19.98 8.12
CA ALA A 48 3.84 20.63 7.17
C ALA A 48 4.27 20.47 5.71
N THR A 49 5.55 20.27 5.46
CA THR A 49 6.14 20.18 4.11
C THR A 49 7.12 19.01 4.02
N PRO A 50 6.62 17.76 4.14
CA PRO A 50 7.49 16.59 4.05
C PRO A 50 8.09 16.47 2.64
N SER A 51 9.35 16.07 2.56
CA SER A 51 10.00 15.80 1.28
C SER A 51 9.69 14.38 0.79
N THR A 52 9.84 14.17 -0.52
CA THR A 52 9.85 12.83 -1.12
C THR A 52 11.19 12.15 -0.80
N TRP A 53 11.16 10.99 -0.19
CA TRP A 53 12.36 10.21 0.12
C TRP A 53 12.48 9.01 -0.81
N HIS A 54 13.63 8.92 -1.47
CA HIS A 54 14.00 7.78 -2.30
C HIS A 54 14.81 6.79 -1.45
N ASP A 55 14.12 6.09 -0.56
CA ASP A 55 14.66 5.10 0.39
C ASP A 55 14.99 3.75 -0.27
N PHE A 56 15.41 3.80 -1.52
CA PHE A 56 15.83 2.66 -2.34
C PHE A 56 17.11 2.97 -3.11
N GLY A 57 17.74 1.93 -3.66
CA GLY A 57 18.98 2.09 -4.44
C GLY A 57 19.06 1.12 -5.61
N GLY A 58 19.98 1.40 -6.57
CA GLY A 58 20.22 0.51 -7.70
C GLY A 58 19.20 0.56 -8.82
N PHE A 59 18.41 1.63 -8.90
CA PHE A 59 17.39 1.84 -9.92
C PHE A 59 17.83 2.90 -10.96
N PRO A 60 17.13 2.99 -12.13
CA PRO A 60 17.40 4.02 -13.13
C PRO A 60 17.29 5.44 -12.59
N PRO A 61 18.11 6.39 -13.07
CA PRO A 61 18.11 7.79 -12.60
C PRO A 61 16.74 8.44 -12.61
N ALA A 62 15.91 8.16 -13.61
CA ALA A 62 14.55 8.71 -13.72
C ALA A 62 13.67 8.46 -12.49
N LEU A 63 13.89 7.37 -11.73
CA LEU A 63 13.16 7.11 -10.49
C LEU A 63 13.49 8.11 -9.38
N TYR A 64 14.71 8.63 -9.36
CA TYR A 64 15.17 9.60 -8.35
C TYR A 64 14.76 11.04 -8.69
N GLU A 65 14.24 11.27 -9.89
CA GLU A 65 13.71 12.57 -10.32
C GLU A 65 12.22 12.75 -9.94
N LEU A 66 11.53 11.65 -9.63
CA LEU A 66 10.13 11.69 -9.25
C LEU A 66 9.94 12.41 -7.91
N GLN A 67 8.92 13.24 -7.85
CA GLN A 67 8.54 13.97 -6.63
C GLN A 67 7.03 13.82 -6.40
N TYR A 68 6.64 13.72 -5.15
CA TYR A 68 5.24 13.76 -4.74
C TYR A 68 5.06 14.90 -3.72
N PRO A 69 4.79 16.13 -4.17
CA PRO A 69 4.85 17.33 -3.34
C PRO A 69 3.55 17.57 -2.54
N ALA A 70 2.91 16.51 -2.06
CA ALA A 70 1.73 16.66 -1.21
C ALA A 70 2.08 17.39 0.09
N PRO A 71 1.23 18.30 0.57
CA PRO A 71 1.45 18.95 1.86
C PRO A 71 1.28 17.93 2.99
N GLY A 72 1.98 18.15 4.10
CA GLY A 72 1.68 17.48 5.35
C GLY A 72 0.47 18.11 6.05
N ALA A 73 -0.05 17.44 7.07
CA ALA A 73 -1.27 17.86 7.76
C ALA A 73 -1.07 17.89 9.29
N PRO A 74 -0.38 18.89 9.87
CA PRO A 74 -0.12 18.95 11.31
C PRO A 74 -1.38 18.84 12.19
N GLN A 75 -2.49 19.46 11.77
CA GLN A 75 -3.75 19.40 12.51
C GLN A 75 -4.37 17.99 12.46
N LEU A 76 -4.39 17.34 11.28
CA LEU A 76 -4.85 15.96 11.16
C LEU A 76 -3.92 15.01 11.93
N ALA A 77 -2.62 15.26 11.93
CA ALA A 77 -1.66 14.48 12.70
C ALA A 77 -1.94 14.56 14.21
N GLN A 78 -2.31 15.74 14.72
CA GLN A 78 -2.73 15.89 16.11
C GLN A 78 -4.02 15.10 16.39
N GLU A 79 -5.02 15.19 15.52
CA GLU A 79 -6.26 14.41 15.65
C GLU A 79 -5.99 12.90 15.63
N VAL A 80 -5.08 12.42 14.79
CA VAL A 80 -4.63 11.02 14.77
C VAL A 80 -4.05 10.63 16.13
N MET A 81 -3.12 11.42 16.67
CA MET A 81 -2.52 11.16 17.99
C MET A 81 -3.57 11.15 19.11
N ASP A 82 -4.51 12.11 19.10
CA ASP A 82 -5.57 12.19 20.12
C ASP A 82 -6.47 10.94 20.10
N ARG A 83 -6.81 10.43 18.90
CA ARG A 83 -7.61 9.21 18.75
C ARG A 83 -6.86 7.97 19.20
N LEU A 84 -5.59 7.86 18.85
CA LEU A 84 -4.73 6.77 19.33
C LEU A 84 -4.63 6.79 20.85
N GLN A 85 -4.41 7.96 21.44
CA GLN A 85 -4.37 8.13 22.90
C GLN A 85 -5.71 7.75 23.56
N ALA A 86 -6.84 8.16 22.98
CA ALA A 86 -8.16 7.77 23.47
C ALA A 86 -8.41 6.27 23.43
N ALA A 87 -7.77 5.56 22.50
CA ALA A 87 -7.76 4.10 22.40
C ALA A 87 -6.68 3.43 23.31
N GLY A 88 -5.96 4.20 24.10
CA GLY A 88 -4.89 3.68 24.97
C GLY A 88 -3.57 3.40 24.24
N ILE A 89 -3.41 3.89 23.02
CA ILE A 89 -2.21 3.69 22.19
C ILE A 89 -1.36 4.96 22.24
N ALA A 90 -0.17 4.86 22.84
CA ALA A 90 0.76 5.98 22.88
C ALA A 90 1.38 6.22 21.51
N ALA A 91 1.40 7.49 21.08
CA ALA A 91 2.01 7.90 19.83
C ALA A 91 2.89 9.14 20.04
N THR A 92 3.96 9.26 19.25
CA THR A 92 4.89 10.38 19.29
C THR A 92 4.90 11.14 17.97
N ALA A 93 5.06 12.45 18.04
CA ALA A 93 5.17 13.30 16.87
C ALA A 93 6.56 13.22 16.23
N ASN A 94 6.61 13.13 14.89
CA ASN A 94 7.84 13.23 14.12
C ASN A 94 7.70 14.31 13.04
N ALA A 95 8.24 15.49 13.30
CA ALA A 95 8.13 16.63 12.39
C ALA A 95 9.12 16.57 11.22
N GLN A 96 10.08 15.66 11.24
CA GLN A 96 11.16 15.57 10.25
C GLN A 96 11.02 14.37 9.31
N ARG A 97 10.05 13.50 9.55
CA ARG A 97 9.84 12.33 8.70
C ARG A 97 9.46 12.73 7.28
N PRO A 98 10.22 12.32 6.25
CA PRO A 98 9.82 12.47 4.85
C PRO A 98 8.84 11.36 4.44
N PHE A 99 8.20 11.47 3.29
CA PHE A 99 7.45 10.36 2.68
C PHE A 99 8.41 9.30 2.15
N ASP A 100 8.34 8.08 2.63
CA ASP A 100 9.03 6.94 2.02
C ASP A 100 8.30 6.46 0.75
N HIS A 101 8.99 5.63 -0.06
CA HIS A 101 8.42 5.21 -1.34
C HIS A 101 7.17 4.34 -1.20
N GLY A 102 6.99 3.63 -0.10
CA GLY A 102 5.76 2.90 0.19
C GLY A 102 4.57 3.82 0.40
N ALA A 103 4.79 5.08 0.81
CA ALA A 103 3.74 6.08 0.90
C ALA A 103 3.56 6.84 -0.42
N TRP A 104 4.61 7.48 -0.95
CA TRP A 104 4.45 8.39 -2.07
C TRP A 104 4.18 7.70 -3.41
N VAL A 105 4.73 6.49 -3.67
CA VAL A 105 4.51 5.79 -4.95
C VAL A 105 3.05 5.42 -5.17
N PRO A 106 2.34 4.73 -4.26
CA PRO A 106 0.92 4.46 -4.49
C PRO A 106 0.07 5.73 -4.49
N LEU A 107 0.42 6.74 -3.69
CA LEU A 107 -0.34 7.99 -3.66
C LEU A 107 -0.19 8.80 -4.95
N MET A 108 0.98 8.80 -5.61
CA MET A 108 1.14 9.49 -6.90
C MET A 108 0.27 8.90 -8.02
N HIS A 109 -0.09 7.63 -7.94
CA HIS A 109 -1.04 7.00 -8.87
C HIS A 109 -2.49 7.25 -8.43
N LEU A 110 -2.77 7.12 -7.15
CA LEU A 110 -4.12 7.26 -6.60
C LEU A 110 -4.61 8.71 -6.61
N LEU A 111 -3.76 9.64 -6.26
CA LEU A 111 -4.02 11.08 -6.06
C LEU A 111 -2.94 11.90 -6.77
N PRO A 112 -2.87 11.86 -8.11
CA PRO A 112 -1.75 12.41 -8.88
C PRO A 112 -1.58 13.93 -8.75
N ASP A 113 -2.64 14.65 -8.39
CA ASP A 113 -2.58 16.11 -8.22
C ASP A 113 -1.79 16.55 -6.95
N ALA A 114 -1.50 15.62 -6.03
CA ALA A 114 -0.80 15.85 -4.77
C ALA A 114 -1.36 17.02 -3.94
N ASP A 115 -2.64 17.32 -4.08
CA ASP A 115 -3.33 18.47 -3.48
C ASP A 115 -3.94 18.18 -2.10
N LEU A 116 -4.06 16.89 -1.73
CA LEU A 116 -4.56 16.47 -0.44
C LEU A 116 -3.44 16.41 0.61
N PRO A 117 -3.66 16.96 1.81
CA PRO A 117 -2.70 16.83 2.88
C PRO A 117 -2.58 15.39 3.37
N VAL A 118 -1.35 14.95 3.66
CA VAL A 118 -1.04 13.56 4.01
C VAL A 118 -0.38 13.50 5.38
N VAL A 119 -0.83 12.56 6.20
CA VAL A 119 -0.16 12.10 7.43
C VAL A 119 0.33 10.69 7.21
N GLN A 120 1.61 10.43 7.42
CA GLN A 120 2.14 9.08 7.47
C GLN A 120 2.21 8.60 8.91
N LEU A 121 1.81 7.33 9.15
CA LEU A 121 1.88 6.64 10.42
C LEU A 121 2.91 5.53 10.34
N SER A 122 3.76 5.40 11.35
CA SER A 122 4.73 4.30 11.40
C SER A 122 4.08 2.96 11.75
N LEU A 123 4.73 1.89 11.34
CA LEU A 123 4.46 0.52 11.77
C LEU A 123 5.39 0.20 12.93
N PRO A 124 4.90 -0.03 14.18
CA PRO A 124 5.76 -0.49 15.25
C PRO A 124 6.39 -1.85 14.90
N ALA A 125 7.69 -1.97 15.04
CA ALA A 125 8.44 -3.17 14.64
C ALA A 125 8.03 -4.45 15.42
N SER A 126 7.42 -4.29 16.58
CA SER A 126 6.90 -5.39 17.39
C SER A 126 5.43 -5.70 17.14
N ALA A 127 4.74 -4.86 16.33
CA ALA A 127 3.31 -5.03 16.11
C ALA A 127 3.04 -6.20 15.16
N GLY A 128 2.19 -7.12 15.61
CA GLY A 128 1.62 -8.16 14.77
C GLY A 128 0.28 -7.73 14.15
N PRO A 129 -0.44 -8.69 13.57
CA PRO A 129 -1.73 -8.44 12.94
C PRO A 129 -2.77 -7.78 13.87
N ALA A 130 -2.86 -8.23 15.12
CA ALA A 130 -3.85 -7.73 16.08
C ALA A 130 -3.58 -6.27 16.48
N GLU A 131 -2.33 -5.95 16.81
CA GLU A 131 -1.94 -4.59 17.18
C GLU A 131 -2.09 -3.63 15.98
N THR A 132 -1.71 -4.07 14.79
CA THR A 132 -1.85 -3.25 13.58
C THR A 132 -3.32 -3.02 13.21
N HIS A 133 -4.15 -4.04 13.38
CA HIS A 133 -5.60 -3.90 13.23
C HIS A 133 -6.19 -2.90 14.24
N ALA A 134 -5.75 -2.97 15.51
CA ALA A 134 -6.20 -2.05 16.55
C ALA A 134 -5.80 -0.59 16.25
N LEU A 135 -4.62 -0.35 15.66
CA LEU A 135 -4.21 0.98 15.17
C LEU A 135 -5.21 1.52 14.16
N GLY A 136 -5.59 0.72 13.17
CA GLY A 136 -6.59 1.10 12.19
C GLY A 136 -7.95 1.37 12.82
N ALA A 137 -8.41 0.48 13.69
CA ALA A 137 -9.71 0.58 14.36
C ALA A 137 -9.83 1.87 15.21
N ALA A 138 -8.74 2.30 15.85
CA ALA A 138 -8.69 3.57 16.58
C ALA A 138 -8.94 4.81 15.70
N LEU A 139 -8.66 4.69 14.40
CA LEU A 139 -8.81 5.78 13.43
C LEU A 139 -10.07 5.65 12.57
N ALA A 140 -10.91 4.64 12.77
CA ALA A 140 -12.06 4.33 11.91
C ALA A 140 -13.01 5.52 11.71
N ALA A 141 -13.27 6.31 12.76
CA ALA A 141 -14.17 7.46 12.69
C ALA A 141 -13.67 8.58 11.75
N LEU A 142 -12.37 8.64 11.44
CA LEU A 142 -11.83 9.62 10.49
C LEU A 142 -12.37 9.44 9.07
N ARG A 143 -12.78 8.22 8.69
CA ARG A 143 -13.42 7.95 7.39
C ARG A 143 -14.70 8.78 7.22
N ASP A 144 -15.54 8.80 8.25
CA ASP A 144 -16.82 9.51 8.23
C ASP A 144 -16.61 11.04 8.23
N GLU A 145 -15.39 11.47 8.54
CA GLU A 145 -14.96 12.87 8.54
C GLU A 145 -14.21 13.25 7.25
N GLY A 146 -14.27 12.41 6.22
CA GLY A 146 -13.67 12.66 4.91
C GLY A 146 -12.14 12.42 4.83
N VAL A 147 -11.58 11.59 5.72
CA VAL A 147 -10.17 11.19 5.67
C VAL A 147 -10.05 9.83 5.01
N LEU A 148 -9.23 9.73 3.98
CA LEU A 148 -8.88 8.46 3.35
C LEU A 148 -7.81 7.74 4.18
N ILE A 149 -8.10 6.51 4.62
CA ILE A 149 -7.14 5.66 5.33
C ILE A 149 -6.54 4.66 4.33
N VAL A 150 -5.21 4.64 4.22
CA VAL A 150 -4.48 3.82 3.25
C VAL A 150 -3.49 2.91 3.97
N GLY A 151 -3.60 1.62 3.74
CA GLY A 151 -2.55 0.64 4.05
C GLY A 151 -1.77 0.31 2.78
N SER A 152 -0.55 0.76 2.68
CA SER A 152 0.34 0.44 1.56
C SER A 152 1.23 -0.73 1.93
N GLY A 153 1.16 -1.80 1.17
CA GLY A 153 1.91 -3.03 1.39
C GLY A 153 1.86 -3.91 0.15
N SER A 154 1.97 -5.21 0.34
CA SER A 154 1.86 -6.18 -0.75
C SER A 154 1.16 -7.43 -0.24
N MET A 155 0.34 -8.07 -1.08
CA MET A 155 -0.31 -9.34 -0.74
C MET A 155 0.70 -10.48 -0.62
N THR A 156 1.78 -10.45 -1.40
CA THR A 156 2.94 -11.34 -1.25
C THR A 156 4.23 -10.57 -1.48
N HIS A 157 5.25 -10.79 -0.64
CA HIS A 157 6.52 -10.06 -0.71
C HIS A 157 7.70 -10.96 -0.33
N ASN A 158 8.20 -11.75 -1.30
CA ASN A 158 9.37 -12.62 -1.11
C ASN A 158 10.47 -12.28 -2.13
N LEU A 159 11.23 -11.24 -1.85
CA LEU A 159 12.33 -10.80 -2.73
C LEU A 159 13.48 -11.79 -2.81
N ALA A 160 13.58 -12.76 -1.89
CA ALA A 160 14.62 -13.80 -1.99
C ALA A 160 14.39 -14.69 -3.21
N GLU A 161 13.14 -14.94 -3.60
CA GLU A 161 12.81 -15.69 -4.81
C GLU A 161 13.06 -14.90 -6.10
N PHE A 162 12.97 -13.57 -6.03
CA PHE A 162 13.37 -12.70 -7.15
C PHE A 162 14.87 -12.79 -7.45
N ARG A 163 15.70 -12.89 -6.41
CA ARG A 163 17.17 -12.98 -6.54
C ARG A 163 17.67 -14.38 -6.89
N GLY A 164 16.85 -15.41 -6.63
CA GLY A 164 17.21 -16.83 -6.87
C GLY A 164 16.85 -17.36 -8.26
N GLY A 165 16.20 -16.58 -9.09
CA GLY A 165 15.84 -16.97 -10.46
C GLY A 165 17.05 -17.03 -11.38
N THR A 166 17.79 -18.14 -11.37
CA THR A 166 18.71 -18.53 -12.44
C THR A 166 17.87 -19.05 -13.60
N GLY A 167 17.44 -18.19 -14.50
CA GLY A 167 16.77 -18.61 -15.73
C GLY A 167 15.80 -17.57 -16.25
N GLU A 168 16.23 -16.84 -17.24
CA GLU A 168 15.44 -16.12 -18.27
C GLU A 168 14.52 -14.96 -17.90
N ALA A 169 14.54 -14.41 -16.70
CA ALA A 169 13.89 -13.13 -16.43
C ALA A 169 14.82 -12.13 -15.75
N THR A 170 16.07 -12.08 -16.12
CA THR A 170 16.83 -10.84 -16.04
C THR A 170 16.34 -9.95 -17.17
N VAL A 171 15.23 -9.26 -16.97
CA VAL A 171 15.04 -7.99 -17.68
C VAL A 171 16.25 -7.16 -17.27
N ARG A 172 17.24 -7.09 -18.14
CA ARG A 172 18.37 -6.20 -17.93
C ARG A 172 17.78 -4.82 -17.80
N VAL A 173 18.18 -4.10 -16.77
CA VAL A 173 17.78 -2.70 -16.58
C VAL A 173 18.00 -1.91 -17.88
N ASP A 174 18.99 -2.30 -18.69
CA ASP A 174 19.28 -1.75 -20.01
C ASP A 174 18.15 -1.97 -21.03
N ASP A 175 17.43 -3.08 -20.99
CA ASP A 175 16.35 -3.37 -21.95
C ASP A 175 15.08 -2.57 -21.63
N ALA A 176 14.80 -2.34 -20.33
CA ALA A 176 13.70 -1.47 -19.90
C ALA A 176 13.98 0.01 -20.24
N VAL A 177 15.23 0.45 -20.10
CA VAL A 177 15.67 1.81 -20.50
C VAL A 177 15.63 1.98 -22.03
N GLN A 178 15.91 0.93 -22.79
CA GLN A 178 15.86 0.99 -24.25
C GLN A 178 14.42 1.02 -24.78
N ALA A 179 13.50 0.34 -24.11
CA ALA A 179 12.05 0.42 -24.42
C ALA A 179 11.47 1.82 -24.17
N LEU A 180 11.95 2.52 -23.12
CA LEU A 180 11.56 3.92 -22.85
C LEU A 180 12.09 4.92 -23.88
N ARG A 181 13.23 4.66 -24.49
CA ARG A 181 13.84 5.52 -25.53
C ARG A 181 13.23 5.36 -26.92
N SER A 182 12.47 4.29 -27.15
CA SER A 182 11.83 3.99 -28.44
C SER A 182 10.40 4.51 -28.57
N GLN A 183 9.84 5.18 -27.57
CA GLN A 183 8.46 5.71 -27.60
C GLN A 183 8.31 7.12 -28.22
N ASP A 184 9.32 7.65 -28.89
CA ASP A 184 9.17 8.84 -29.77
C ASP A 184 8.71 8.48 -31.20
N GLY A 185 7.74 7.58 -31.33
CA GLY A 185 7.19 7.21 -32.63
C GLY A 185 5.89 6.44 -32.50
N LEU A 186 4.79 7.13 -32.79
CA LEU A 186 3.45 6.57 -32.95
C LEU A 186 3.45 5.28 -33.79
N GLN A 187 2.94 4.17 -33.28
CA GLN A 187 1.88 3.31 -33.87
C GLN A 187 1.78 1.95 -33.15
N ASP A 188 0.54 1.67 -32.74
CA ASP A 188 -0.22 0.41 -32.66
C ASP A 188 0.44 -0.92 -32.22
N ASP A 189 -0.26 -1.54 -31.24
CA ASP A 189 -0.38 -2.96 -30.99
C ASP A 189 0.92 -3.80 -30.80
N HIS A 190 1.50 -3.72 -29.61
CA HIS A 190 2.06 -4.93 -29.01
C HIS A 190 1.88 -4.89 -27.49
N ALA A 191 0.96 -5.72 -27.01
CA ALA A 191 0.86 -6.12 -25.63
C ALA A 191 2.21 -6.73 -25.18
N VAL A 192 3.05 -5.96 -24.52
CA VAL A 192 4.18 -6.49 -23.75
C VAL A 192 3.64 -6.94 -22.40
N GLY A 193 2.82 -7.96 -22.42
CA GLY A 193 2.31 -8.69 -21.29
C GLY A 193 2.85 -10.10 -21.35
N GLY A 194 4.11 -10.30 -21.01
CA GLY A 194 4.60 -11.62 -20.64
C GLY A 194 3.92 -12.03 -19.33
N SER A 195 2.69 -12.53 -19.40
CA SER A 195 2.02 -13.22 -18.30
C SER A 195 2.79 -14.50 -18.01
N SER A 196 3.90 -14.41 -17.29
CA SER A 196 4.45 -15.58 -16.62
C SER A 196 3.42 -15.99 -15.56
N ALA A 197 2.95 -17.23 -15.63
CA ALA A 197 1.98 -17.75 -14.68
C ALA A 197 2.48 -17.48 -13.25
N SER A 198 1.65 -16.88 -12.41
CA SER A 198 2.01 -16.61 -11.00
C SER A 198 2.33 -17.91 -10.29
N SER A 199 3.32 -17.89 -9.40
CA SER A 199 3.71 -19.07 -8.62
C SER A 199 2.50 -19.63 -7.85
N PRO A 200 2.29 -20.95 -7.79
CA PRO A 200 1.12 -21.53 -7.14
C PRO A 200 0.90 -21.06 -5.70
N TYR A 201 1.98 -20.90 -4.92
CA TYR A 201 1.87 -20.45 -3.55
C TYR A 201 1.32 -19.01 -3.42
N VAL A 202 1.60 -18.15 -4.40
CA VAL A 202 1.08 -16.78 -4.46
C VAL A 202 -0.43 -16.82 -4.60
N GLN A 203 -0.93 -17.65 -5.52
CA GLN A 203 -2.37 -17.81 -5.74
C GLN A 203 -3.06 -18.43 -4.54
N ASP A 204 -2.46 -19.47 -3.92
CA ASP A 204 -3.04 -20.18 -2.79
C ASP A 204 -3.14 -19.26 -1.57
N PHE A 205 -2.07 -18.50 -1.28
CA PHE A 205 -2.05 -17.53 -0.20
C PHE A 205 -3.08 -16.42 -0.44
N SER A 206 -3.07 -15.76 -1.60
CA SER A 206 -3.98 -14.66 -1.92
C SER A 206 -5.44 -15.09 -1.88
N ARG A 207 -5.78 -16.26 -2.43
CA ARG A 207 -7.15 -16.82 -2.36
C ARG A 207 -7.59 -17.12 -0.94
N TRP A 208 -6.68 -17.63 -0.09
CA TRP A 208 -7.01 -17.88 1.30
C TRP A 208 -7.30 -16.56 2.03
N ILE A 209 -6.45 -15.55 1.89
CA ILE A 209 -6.66 -14.23 2.49
C ILE A 209 -7.98 -13.63 2.00
N GLU A 210 -8.23 -13.63 0.69
CA GLU A 210 -9.50 -13.15 0.14
C GLU A 210 -10.70 -13.85 0.76
N SER A 211 -10.66 -15.18 0.84
CA SER A 211 -11.76 -15.95 1.40
C SER A 211 -12.05 -15.59 2.86
N ARG A 212 -11.00 -15.29 3.66
CA ARG A 212 -11.17 -14.88 5.07
C ARG A 212 -11.68 -13.44 5.20
N LEU A 213 -11.18 -12.52 4.34
CA LEU A 213 -11.67 -11.15 4.28
C LEU A 213 -13.15 -11.10 3.90
N GLN A 214 -13.57 -11.85 2.86
CA GLN A 214 -14.96 -11.92 2.42
C GLN A 214 -15.87 -12.55 3.47
N ALA A 215 -15.37 -13.55 4.20
CA ALA A 215 -16.09 -14.19 5.30
C ALA A 215 -16.09 -13.35 6.59
N GLN A 216 -15.34 -12.25 6.64
CA GLN A 216 -15.11 -11.44 7.86
C GLN A 216 -14.56 -12.28 9.02
N ASP A 217 -13.76 -13.31 8.70
CA ASP A 217 -13.14 -14.23 9.66
C ASP A 217 -11.86 -13.58 10.24
N LEU A 218 -12.05 -12.51 11.02
CA LEU A 218 -10.94 -11.80 11.66
C LEU A 218 -10.04 -12.72 12.51
N PRO A 219 -10.58 -13.66 13.33
CA PRO A 219 -9.71 -14.57 14.08
C PRO A 219 -8.76 -15.39 13.20
N ALA A 220 -9.24 -15.86 12.03
CA ALA A 220 -8.36 -16.57 11.11
C ALA A 220 -7.32 -15.65 10.47
N LEU A 221 -7.70 -14.42 10.11
CA LEU A 221 -6.79 -13.43 9.55
C LEU A 221 -5.69 -13.05 10.55
N LEU A 222 -6.03 -12.81 11.81
CA LEU A 222 -5.04 -12.48 12.85
C LEU A 222 -4.04 -13.62 13.10
N ASP A 223 -4.46 -14.88 12.85
CA ASP A 223 -3.60 -16.07 12.96
C ASP A 223 -3.11 -16.58 11.59
N TYR A 224 -3.05 -15.69 10.57
CA TYR A 224 -2.71 -16.08 9.20
C TYR A 224 -1.38 -16.81 9.09
N ARG A 225 -0.41 -16.45 9.94
CA ARG A 225 0.94 -17.00 9.91
C ARG A 225 0.96 -18.51 10.15
N ALA A 226 0.03 -19.01 10.97
CA ALA A 226 -0.15 -20.43 11.26
C ALA A 226 -1.16 -21.12 10.31
N ARG A 227 -2.15 -20.37 9.80
CA ARG A 227 -3.32 -20.94 9.13
C ARG A 227 -3.31 -20.82 7.61
N ALA A 228 -2.71 -19.77 7.07
CA ALA A 228 -2.71 -19.54 5.63
C ALA A 228 -1.68 -20.45 4.93
N PRO A 229 -2.01 -20.99 3.75
CA PRO A 229 -1.06 -21.79 2.98
C PRO A 229 0.14 -20.94 2.60
N SER A 230 1.33 -21.48 2.78
CA SER A 230 2.60 -20.84 2.38
C SER A 230 2.87 -19.47 3.00
N ALA A 231 2.24 -19.10 4.13
CA ALA A 231 2.35 -17.77 4.74
C ALA A 231 3.81 -17.31 4.95
N ARG A 232 4.68 -18.22 5.43
CA ARG A 232 6.11 -17.91 5.64
C ARG A 232 6.89 -17.76 4.34
N ARG A 233 6.44 -18.38 3.26
CA ARG A 233 7.02 -18.22 1.93
C ARG A 233 6.53 -16.95 1.27
N ALA A 234 5.25 -16.63 1.41
CA ALA A 234 4.65 -15.39 0.91
C ALA A 234 5.26 -14.16 1.58
N HIS A 235 5.51 -14.26 2.88
CA HIS A 235 6.10 -13.22 3.70
C HIS A 235 7.19 -13.81 4.61
N PRO A 236 8.47 -13.88 4.18
CA PRO A 236 9.58 -14.25 5.05
C PRO A 236 9.68 -13.34 6.27
N SER A 237 9.50 -12.05 6.09
CA SER A 237 9.25 -11.01 7.10
C SER A 237 7.86 -10.41 6.89
N GLU A 238 7.22 -9.93 7.96
CA GLU A 238 5.76 -9.69 7.95
C GLU A 238 5.37 -8.23 7.66
N GLU A 239 6.32 -7.30 7.69
CA GLU A 239 6.07 -5.86 7.63
C GLU A 239 5.26 -5.42 6.39
N HIS A 240 5.50 -6.06 5.23
CA HIS A 240 4.76 -5.72 4.01
C HIS A 240 3.32 -6.22 3.98
N PHE A 241 2.95 -7.09 4.91
CA PHE A 241 1.58 -7.58 5.03
C PHE A 241 0.78 -6.83 6.11
N MET A 242 1.46 -6.24 7.08
CA MET A 242 0.80 -5.52 8.19
C MET A 242 -0.12 -4.38 7.75
N PRO A 243 0.18 -3.57 6.71
CA PRO A 243 -0.70 -2.49 6.29
C PRO A 243 -2.12 -2.93 5.87
N LEU A 244 -2.30 -4.20 5.48
CA LEU A 244 -3.64 -4.77 5.25
C LEU A 244 -4.49 -4.70 6.51
N TYR A 245 -3.94 -5.07 7.66
CA TYR A 245 -4.65 -5.07 8.94
C TYR A 245 -4.97 -3.66 9.41
N PHE A 246 -4.08 -2.70 9.14
CA PHE A 246 -4.35 -1.29 9.39
C PHE A 246 -5.58 -0.80 8.61
N ALA A 247 -5.60 -1.04 7.30
CA ALA A 247 -6.74 -0.66 6.46
C ALA A 247 -8.03 -1.40 6.86
N GLN A 248 -7.95 -2.70 7.15
CA GLN A 248 -9.09 -3.50 7.59
C GLN A 248 -9.65 -3.01 8.94
N GLY A 249 -8.79 -2.70 9.90
CA GLY A 249 -9.20 -2.16 11.19
C GLY A 249 -9.93 -0.82 11.04
N ALA A 250 -9.40 0.08 10.21
CA ALA A 250 -10.04 1.36 9.93
C ALA A 250 -11.37 1.20 9.17
N ALA A 251 -11.50 0.16 8.37
CA ALA A 251 -12.73 -0.12 7.63
C ALA A 251 -13.90 -0.53 8.52
N GLY A 252 -13.62 -1.14 9.66
CA GLY A 252 -14.65 -1.63 10.58
C GLY A 252 -15.11 -3.06 10.28
N ALA A 253 -15.89 -3.62 11.20
CA ALA A 253 -16.24 -5.06 11.22
C ALA A 253 -17.19 -5.48 10.08
N THR A 254 -17.96 -4.55 9.51
CA THR A 254 -18.95 -4.85 8.45
C THR A 254 -18.43 -4.66 7.05
N ALA A 255 -17.31 -3.95 6.90
CA ALA A 255 -16.74 -3.65 5.60
C ALA A 255 -16.17 -4.90 4.91
N ARG A 256 -16.32 -4.95 3.58
CA ARG A 256 -15.83 -6.05 2.75
C ARG A 256 -14.87 -5.52 1.70
N PRO A 257 -13.86 -6.32 1.32
CA PRO A 257 -12.95 -5.91 0.27
C PRO A 257 -13.64 -5.98 -1.10
N ARG A 258 -13.54 -4.90 -1.85
CA ARG A 258 -13.75 -4.88 -3.29
C ARG A 258 -12.38 -4.77 -3.95
N TYR A 259 -12.00 -5.79 -4.68
CA TYR A 259 -10.74 -5.79 -5.40
C TYR A 259 -10.81 -4.84 -6.61
N LEU A 260 -9.84 -3.97 -6.69
CA LEU A 260 -9.66 -3.01 -7.78
C LEU A 260 -8.70 -3.57 -8.84
N SER A 261 -7.63 -4.24 -8.39
CA SER A 261 -6.64 -4.89 -9.24
C SER A 261 -6.12 -6.16 -8.55
N ARG A 262 -5.65 -7.13 -9.34
CA ARG A 262 -5.08 -8.42 -8.89
C ARG A 262 -3.82 -8.75 -9.69
N GLU A 263 -3.03 -7.76 -9.97
CA GLU A 263 -1.81 -7.92 -10.74
C GLU A 263 -0.75 -8.69 -9.95
N VAL A 264 -0.07 -9.62 -10.60
CA VAL A 264 1.09 -10.31 -10.03
C VAL A 264 2.32 -9.96 -10.86
N MET A 265 3.25 -9.23 -10.25
CA MET A 265 4.52 -8.87 -10.88
C MET A 265 5.57 -9.93 -10.62
N TYR A 266 6.40 -10.22 -11.62
CA TYR A 266 7.52 -11.18 -11.54
C TYR A 266 7.11 -12.57 -11.02
N SER A 267 5.86 -12.97 -11.22
CA SER A 267 5.27 -14.25 -10.76
C SER A 267 5.21 -14.44 -9.23
N ILE A 268 5.73 -13.51 -8.43
CA ILE A 268 5.90 -13.66 -6.98
C ILE A 268 5.36 -12.49 -6.16
N LEU A 269 5.16 -11.31 -6.75
CA LEU A 269 4.66 -10.13 -6.06
C LEU A 269 3.20 -9.89 -6.45
N ALA A 270 2.27 -10.28 -5.60
CA ALA A 270 0.86 -9.96 -5.79
C ALA A 270 0.61 -8.51 -5.30
N MET A 271 0.33 -7.65 -6.27
CA MET A 271 0.11 -6.21 -6.10
C MET A 271 -1.40 -5.90 -5.99
N ASP A 272 -2.11 -6.71 -5.22
CA ASP A 272 -3.55 -6.55 -5.05
C ASP A 272 -3.88 -5.15 -4.52
N ALA A 273 -4.72 -4.43 -5.24
CA ALA A 273 -5.32 -3.19 -4.77
C ALA A 273 -6.78 -3.44 -4.42
N MET A 274 -7.20 -3.03 -3.23
CA MET A 274 -8.57 -3.22 -2.76
C MET A 274 -9.10 -2.01 -2.00
N ALA A 275 -10.39 -1.79 -2.08
CA ALA A 275 -11.13 -0.87 -1.25
C ALA A 275 -12.00 -1.66 -0.27
N PHE A 276 -11.99 -1.26 1.00
CA PHE A 276 -12.95 -1.76 1.97
C PHE A 276 -14.18 -0.87 1.94
N GLU A 277 -15.31 -1.44 1.63
CA GLU A 277 -16.58 -0.73 1.51
C GLU A 277 -17.60 -1.32 2.49
N ASP A 278 -18.43 -0.48 3.07
CA ASP A 278 -19.54 -0.98 3.88
C ASP A 278 -20.48 -1.80 3.00
N ALA A 279 -21.00 -2.88 3.55
CA ALA A 279 -22.02 -3.66 2.85
C ALA A 279 -23.18 -2.72 2.49
N GLN A 280 -23.43 -2.53 1.20
CA GLN A 280 -24.60 -1.76 0.77
C GLN A 280 -25.83 -2.37 1.45
N ALA A 281 -26.62 -1.53 2.09
CA ALA A 281 -27.93 -1.94 2.56
C ALA A 281 -28.72 -2.41 1.33
N ALA A 282 -29.02 -3.72 1.29
CA ALA A 282 -29.75 -4.37 0.21
C ALA A 282 -31.20 -3.88 0.17
#